data_26a1189c34e38dee149619644893af87
#
_entry.id   26a1189c34e38dee149619644893af87
#
_cell.length_a   1.000
_cell.length_b   1.000
_cell.length_c   1.000
_cell.angle_alpha   90.00
_cell.angle_beta   90.00
_cell.angle_gamma   90.00
#
_symmetry.space_group_name_H-M   'P 1'
#
loop_
_entity.id
_entity.type
_entity.pdbx_description
1 polymer ?
#
loop_
_entity_poly.entity_id
_entity_poly.type
_entity_poly.pdbx_seq_one_letter_code
_entity_poly.pdbx_strand_id
1 'polypeptide(L)'
;VVYAPTEPAEARLLGGQVATMHEGRITQCGPVADVYRAPADLRTALVFSDPPINVAQVHKRGEQIELPGAASWPVPSALRSRADGPLQLGLRPHHVRRPGAGGVAVRGPVLISELSGSESVVHFDVAGTTWVSLRPGVQDYAVGETADFELDVAQALYFDTDGRRLSS
;
A
#
# COMPACT_ATOMS: atom_id res chain seq x y z
N VAL A 1 22.20 20.43 -8.95
CA VAL A 1 21.45 21.05 -7.85
C VAL A 1 20.93 19.93 -6.96
N VAL A 2 21.12 20.04 -5.65
CA VAL A 2 20.54 19.14 -4.65
C VAL A 2 19.38 19.91 -4.00
N TYR A 3 18.21 19.26 -3.94
CA TYR A 3 17.00 19.81 -3.32
C TYR A 3 16.48 18.82 -2.27
N ALA A 4 16.20 19.29 -1.07
CA ALA A 4 15.68 18.48 0.02
C ALA A 4 14.21 18.92 0.30
N PRO A 5 13.22 18.34 -0.39
CA PRO A 5 11.82 18.67 -0.17
C PRO A 5 11.34 18.14 1.18
N THR A 6 10.41 18.85 1.79
CA THR A 6 9.66 18.36 2.95
C THR A 6 8.50 17.47 2.52
N GLU A 7 7.99 17.69 1.30
CA GLU A 7 6.87 16.95 0.74
C GLU A 7 7.35 15.93 -0.33
N PRO A 8 7.13 14.63 -0.15
CA PRO A 8 7.56 13.60 -1.11
C PRO A 8 6.94 13.76 -2.51
N ALA A 9 5.76 14.39 -2.59
CA ALA A 9 5.10 14.70 -3.84
C ALA A 9 5.95 15.59 -4.75
N GLU A 10 6.67 16.56 -4.17
CA GLU A 10 7.57 17.44 -4.93
C GLU A 10 8.71 16.66 -5.58
N ALA A 11 9.30 15.71 -4.85
CA ALA A 11 10.36 14.86 -5.41
C ALA A 11 9.86 14.04 -6.61
N ARG A 12 8.59 13.58 -6.57
CA ARG A 12 7.98 12.84 -7.70
C ARG A 12 7.75 13.74 -8.91
N LEU A 13 7.35 14.99 -8.69
CA LEU A 13 7.10 15.97 -9.76
C LEU A 13 8.39 16.44 -10.43
N LEU A 14 9.45 16.67 -9.65
CA LEU A 14 10.74 17.10 -10.17
C LEU A 14 11.45 16.00 -10.96
N GLY A 15 11.18 14.75 -10.66
CA GLY A 15 11.84 13.61 -11.30
C GLY A 15 13.33 13.51 -10.94
N GLY A 16 14.08 12.79 -11.79
CA GLY A 16 15.54 12.64 -11.61
C GLY A 16 15.92 11.57 -10.58
N GLN A 17 17.06 11.80 -9.91
CA GLN A 17 17.55 10.93 -8.86
C GLN A 17 17.06 11.38 -7.49
N VAL A 18 16.62 10.44 -6.68
CA VAL A 18 16.23 10.71 -5.28
C VAL A 18 17.06 9.86 -4.34
N ALA A 19 17.31 10.39 -3.14
CA ALA A 19 17.88 9.66 -2.03
C ALA A 19 16.91 9.73 -0.86
N THR A 20 16.49 8.57 -0.35
CA THR A 20 15.72 8.49 0.90
C THR A 20 16.67 8.43 2.07
N MET A 21 16.36 9.14 3.14
CA MET A 21 17.18 9.21 4.33
C MET A 21 16.39 8.82 5.58
N HIS A 22 17.05 8.11 6.46
CA HIS A 22 16.53 7.79 7.79
C HIS A 22 17.67 7.83 8.81
N GLU A 23 17.47 8.56 9.92
CA GLU A 23 18.45 8.70 11.01
C GLU A 23 19.86 9.06 10.50
N GLY A 24 19.92 10.01 9.55
CA GLY A 24 21.18 10.48 8.98
C GLY A 24 21.85 9.54 7.98
N ARG A 25 21.19 8.44 7.59
CA ARG A 25 21.73 7.47 6.61
C ARG A 25 20.86 7.43 5.36
N ILE A 26 21.51 7.29 4.21
CA ILE A 26 20.80 7.03 2.96
C ILE A 26 20.34 5.57 2.97
N THR A 27 19.03 5.37 2.85
CA THR A 27 18.41 4.03 2.82
C THR A 27 18.24 3.49 1.39
N GLN A 28 17.99 4.40 0.44
CA GLN A 28 17.92 4.07 -0.98
C GLN A 28 18.25 5.28 -1.82
N CYS A 29 18.90 5.07 -2.97
CA CYS A 29 19.15 6.11 -3.97
C CYS A 29 18.90 5.54 -5.37
N GLY A 30 18.28 6.32 -6.24
CA GLY A 30 17.99 5.93 -7.61
C GLY A 30 17.00 6.84 -8.32
N PRO A 31 16.62 6.53 -9.58
CA PRO A 31 15.55 7.23 -10.27
C PRO A 31 14.27 7.21 -9.45
N VAL A 32 13.58 8.34 -9.37
CA VAL A 32 12.37 8.47 -8.54
C VAL A 32 11.32 7.39 -8.86
N ALA A 33 11.16 7.04 -10.14
CA ALA A 33 10.21 6.01 -10.57
C ALA A 33 10.58 4.62 -10.02
N ASP A 34 11.87 4.30 -9.94
CA ASP A 34 12.34 3.00 -9.44
C ASP A 34 12.21 2.93 -7.92
N VAL A 35 12.58 4.00 -7.21
CA VAL A 35 12.39 4.10 -5.76
C VAL A 35 10.90 4.00 -5.41
N TYR A 36 10.03 4.62 -6.21
CA TYR A 36 8.58 4.52 -6.04
C TYR A 36 8.07 3.09 -6.26
N ARG A 37 8.45 2.44 -7.37
CA ARG A 37 7.97 1.08 -7.71
C ARG A 37 8.60 0.00 -6.85
N ALA A 38 9.86 0.19 -6.50
CA ALA A 38 10.69 -0.79 -5.81
C ALA A 38 11.36 -0.20 -4.56
N PRO A 39 10.55 0.26 -3.55
CA PRO A 39 11.12 0.76 -2.31
C PRO A 39 11.90 -0.35 -1.61
N ALA A 40 13.08 -0.03 -1.08
CA ALA A 40 13.94 -0.99 -0.39
C ALA A 40 13.35 -1.44 0.95
N ASP A 41 12.53 -0.59 1.56
CA ASP A 41 11.89 -0.85 2.85
C ASP A 41 10.50 -0.19 2.95
N LEU A 42 9.77 -0.56 3.99
CA LEU A 42 8.43 -0.05 4.26
C LEU A 42 8.42 1.47 4.50
N ARG A 43 9.47 2.01 5.11
CA ARG A 43 9.58 3.46 5.37
C ARG A 43 9.66 4.25 4.08
N THR A 44 10.51 3.79 3.15
CA THR A 44 10.59 4.38 1.81
C THR A 44 9.24 4.29 1.10
N ALA A 45 8.53 3.15 1.22
CA ALA A 45 7.20 2.99 0.65
C ALA A 45 6.19 3.99 1.23
N LEU A 46 6.22 4.22 2.56
CA LEU A 46 5.38 5.19 3.26
C LEU A 46 5.66 6.62 2.81
N VAL A 47 6.93 7.02 2.77
CA VAL A 47 7.35 8.36 2.36
C VAL A 47 6.90 8.67 0.93
N PHE A 48 6.99 7.71 0.01
CA PHE A 48 6.63 7.92 -1.40
C PHE A 48 5.18 7.60 -1.74
N SER A 49 4.28 7.52 -0.77
CA SER A 49 2.85 7.30 -0.99
C SER A 49 2.03 8.45 -0.44
N ASP A 50 1.16 9.01 -1.30
CA ASP A 50 0.20 10.04 -0.93
C ASP A 50 -1.14 9.76 -1.63
N PRO A 51 -2.20 9.47 -0.88
CA PRO A 51 -2.22 9.17 0.56
C PRO A 51 -1.26 8.03 0.96
N PRO A 52 -0.91 7.90 2.26
CA PRO A 52 0.00 6.87 2.74
C PRO A 52 -0.39 5.47 2.27
N ILE A 53 0.61 4.63 2.00
CA ILE A 53 0.40 3.23 1.64
C ILE A 53 -0.34 2.50 2.77
N ASN A 54 -1.34 1.70 2.42
CA ASN A 54 -1.99 0.82 3.37
C ASN A 54 -1.01 -0.24 3.86
N VAL A 55 -0.90 -0.41 5.17
CA VAL A 55 -0.02 -1.40 5.80
C VAL A 55 -0.85 -2.34 6.65
N ALA A 56 -0.69 -3.63 6.45
CA ALA A 56 -1.36 -4.65 7.25
C ALA A 56 -0.42 -5.80 7.60
N GLN A 57 -0.62 -6.38 8.78
CA GLN A 57 0.00 -7.64 9.16
C GLN A 57 -0.69 -8.78 8.42
N VAL A 58 0.09 -9.61 7.73
CA VAL A 58 -0.40 -10.80 7.04
C VAL A 58 0.44 -12.01 7.44
N HIS A 59 -0.06 -13.20 7.21
CA HIS A 59 0.66 -14.43 7.48
C HIS A 59 0.79 -15.27 6.22
N LYS A 60 2.00 -15.67 5.89
CA LYS A 60 2.21 -16.75 4.92
C LYS A 60 1.98 -18.08 5.61
N ARG A 61 1.10 -18.91 5.02
CA ARG A 61 0.82 -20.29 5.45
C ARG A 61 0.71 -21.19 4.22
N GLY A 62 1.71 -22.02 4.02
CA GLY A 62 1.78 -22.86 2.82
C GLY A 62 1.71 -22.03 1.54
N GLU A 63 0.74 -22.33 0.70
CA GLU A 63 0.50 -21.65 -0.59
C GLU A 63 -0.44 -20.43 -0.49
N GLN A 64 -0.73 -19.94 0.73
CA GLN A 64 -1.65 -18.81 0.96
C GLN A 64 -0.98 -17.69 1.75
N ILE A 65 -1.38 -16.45 1.44
CA ILE A 65 -1.23 -15.28 2.30
C ILE A 65 -2.59 -15.04 2.96
N GLU A 66 -2.60 -14.87 4.26
CA GLU A 66 -3.80 -14.59 5.04
C GLU A 66 -3.74 -13.17 5.61
N LEU A 67 -4.77 -12.39 5.34
CA LEU A 67 -5.10 -11.17 6.08
C LEU A 67 -6.07 -11.59 7.20
N PRO A 68 -5.62 -11.62 8.46
CA PRO A 68 -6.41 -12.19 9.55
C PRO A 68 -7.80 -11.54 9.68
N GLY A 69 -8.83 -12.39 9.75
CA GLY A 69 -10.22 -11.94 9.92
C GLY A 69 -10.86 -11.30 8.68
N ALA A 70 -10.17 -11.28 7.53
CA ALA A 70 -10.66 -10.58 6.36
C ALA A 70 -10.63 -11.43 5.07
N ALA A 71 -9.46 -11.89 4.64
CA ALA A 71 -9.32 -12.55 3.34
C ALA A 71 -8.05 -13.41 3.24
N SER A 72 -7.97 -14.23 2.20
CA SER A 72 -6.75 -14.94 1.83
C SER A 72 -6.59 -14.98 0.31
N TRP A 73 -5.34 -15.12 -0.16
CA TRP A 73 -5.01 -15.22 -1.58
C TRP A 73 -3.75 -16.06 -1.80
N PRO A 74 -3.53 -16.59 -3.01
CA PRO A 74 -2.34 -17.38 -3.31
C PRO A 74 -1.04 -16.63 -3.06
N VAL A 75 -0.05 -17.33 -2.53
CA VAL A 75 1.31 -16.82 -2.34
C VAL A 75 1.90 -16.37 -3.69
N PRO A 76 2.39 -15.12 -3.80
CA PRO A 76 3.14 -14.69 -4.96
C PRO A 76 4.37 -15.59 -5.20
N SER A 77 4.75 -15.78 -6.47
CA SER A 77 5.90 -16.63 -6.85
C SER A 77 7.17 -16.32 -6.06
N ALA A 78 7.44 -15.04 -5.87
CA ALA A 78 8.58 -14.53 -5.11
C ALA A 78 8.67 -15.00 -3.65
N LEU A 79 7.54 -15.36 -3.04
CA LEU A 79 7.48 -15.75 -1.63
C LEU A 79 7.29 -17.25 -1.43
N ARG A 80 7.18 -18.06 -2.51
CA ARG A 80 6.90 -19.49 -2.38
C ARG A 80 7.95 -20.26 -1.60
N SER A 81 9.23 -19.94 -1.82
CA SER A 81 10.35 -20.60 -1.14
C SER A 81 10.56 -20.12 0.30
N ARG A 82 9.87 -19.06 0.70
CA ARG A 82 10.02 -18.51 2.05
C ARG A 82 9.28 -19.41 3.06
N ALA A 83 9.85 -19.53 4.26
CA ALA A 83 9.19 -20.20 5.37
C ALA A 83 7.89 -19.49 5.75
N ASP A 84 6.96 -20.24 6.31
CA ASP A 84 5.71 -19.72 6.86
C ASP A 84 5.98 -18.78 8.03
N GLY A 85 5.18 -17.74 8.16
CA GLY A 85 5.35 -16.76 9.22
C GLY A 85 4.71 -15.41 8.92
N PRO A 86 4.87 -14.45 9.86
CA PRO A 86 4.33 -13.11 9.74
C PRO A 86 5.08 -12.30 8.70
N LEU A 87 4.34 -11.48 7.96
CA LEU A 87 4.82 -10.51 6.98
C LEU A 87 4.06 -9.21 7.13
N GLN A 88 4.60 -8.14 6.55
CA GLN A 88 3.88 -6.89 6.38
C GLN A 88 3.52 -6.73 4.91
N LEU A 89 2.24 -6.45 4.66
CA LEU A 89 1.71 -6.10 3.35
C LEU A 89 1.70 -4.58 3.21
N GLY A 90 2.17 -4.07 2.09
CA GLY A 90 1.97 -2.69 1.67
C GLY A 90 1.14 -2.64 0.39
N LEU A 91 0.01 -1.92 0.39
CA LEU A 91 -0.81 -1.74 -0.78
C LEU A 91 -1.17 -0.26 -0.96
N ARG A 92 -0.84 0.31 -2.13
CA ARG A 92 -1.13 1.72 -2.37
C ARG A 92 -2.63 1.97 -2.49
N PRO A 93 -3.13 3.15 -2.05
CA PRO A 93 -4.56 3.46 -2.04
C PRO A 93 -5.27 3.30 -3.39
N HIS A 94 -4.61 3.58 -4.51
CA HIS A 94 -5.19 3.42 -5.85
C HIS A 94 -5.26 1.95 -6.33
N HIS A 95 -4.66 1.01 -5.60
CA HIS A 95 -4.81 -0.43 -5.79
C HIS A 95 -5.92 -1.04 -4.91
N VAL A 96 -6.60 -0.21 -4.12
CA VAL A 96 -7.86 -0.57 -3.47
C VAL A 96 -8.99 -0.14 -4.38
N ARG A 97 -9.63 -1.11 -5.01
CA ARG A 97 -10.55 -0.91 -6.13
C ARG A 97 -12.01 -1.09 -5.73
N ARG A 98 -12.93 -0.75 -6.64
CA ARG A 98 -14.36 -1.08 -6.51
C ARG A 98 -14.58 -2.58 -6.74
N PRO A 99 -15.69 -3.14 -6.25
CA PRO A 99 -16.10 -4.51 -6.56
C PRO A 99 -16.22 -4.75 -8.07
N GLY A 100 -15.81 -5.95 -8.50
CA GLY A 100 -15.84 -6.36 -9.91
C GLY A 100 -14.63 -5.93 -10.74
N ALA A 101 -13.60 -5.36 -10.11
CA ALA A 101 -12.35 -4.98 -10.79
C ALA A 101 -11.32 -6.11 -10.89
N GLY A 102 -11.61 -7.27 -10.27
CA GLY A 102 -10.74 -8.45 -10.27
C GLY A 102 -9.63 -8.36 -9.24
N GLY A 103 -9.98 -8.47 -7.98
CA GLY A 103 -9.07 -8.44 -6.83
C GLY A 103 -9.55 -9.35 -5.71
N VAL A 104 -8.93 -9.25 -4.56
CA VAL A 104 -9.34 -9.94 -3.34
C VAL A 104 -10.41 -9.10 -2.64
N ALA A 105 -11.60 -9.65 -2.50
CA ALA A 105 -12.71 -8.96 -1.88
C ALA A 105 -12.48 -8.78 -0.37
N VAL A 106 -12.73 -7.57 0.10
CA VAL A 106 -12.78 -7.21 1.52
C VAL A 106 -13.99 -6.33 1.78
N ARG A 107 -14.47 -6.32 3.03
CA ARG A 107 -15.66 -5.58 3.41
C ARG A 107 -15.46 -4.91 4.75
N GLY A 108 -15.97 -3.69 4.87
CA GLY A 108 -15.90 -3.00 6.15
C GLY A 108 -16.67 -1.68 6.19
N PRO A 109 -16.85 -1.13 7.38
CA PRO A 109 -17.51 0.16 7.57
C PRO A 109 -16.66 1.31 7.04
N VAL A 110 -17.29 2.24 6.35
CA VAL A 110 -16.70 3.49 5.90
C VAL A 110 -16.55 4.43 7.09
N LEU A 111 -15.34 4.89 7.34
CA LEU A 111 -15.00 5.78 8.45
C LEU A 111 -15.00 7.25 8.02
N ILE A 112 -14.45 7.54 6.85
CA ILE A 112 -14.33 8.88 6.27
C ILE A 112 -14.51 8.75 4.76
N SER A 113 -15.23 9.69 4.15
CA SER A 113 -15.32 9.84 2.70
C SER A 113 -15.03 11.28 2.35
N GLU A 114 -13.93 11.51 1.64
CA GLU A 114 -13.49 12.83 1.21
C GLU A 114 -13.59 12.95 -0.30
N LEU A 115 -14.10 14.08 -0.75
CA LEU A 115 -14.26 14.41 -2.16
C LEU A 115 -13.40 15.63 -2.50
N SER A 116 -12.36 15.44 -3.31
CA SER A 116 -11.47 16.52 -3.76
C SER A 116 -11.70 16.94 -5.23
N GLY A 117 -12.97 16.90 -5.67
CA GLY A 117 -13.35 17.28 -7.04
C GLY A 117 -12.99 16.28 -8.11
N SER A 118 -11.72 15.96 -8.32
CA SER A 118 -11.25 14.98 -9.31
C SER A 118 -11.11 13.56 -8.76
N GLU A 119 -11.03 13.41 -7.45
CA GLU A 119 -10.75 12.15 -6.76
C GLU A 119 -11.59 12.01 -5.50
N SER A 120 -11.84 10.78 -5.10
CA SER A 120 -12.42 10.44 -3.80
C SER A 120 -11.45 9.62 -2.99
N VAL A 121 -11.26 10.01 -1.74
CA VAL A 121 -10.47 9.27 -0.75
C VAL A 121 -11.44 8.70 0.27
N VAL A 122 -11.45 7.38 0.41
CA VAL A 122 -12.35 6.66 1.31
C VAL A 122 -11.52 5.88 2.33
N HIS A 123 -11.73 6.18 3.60
CA HIS A 123 -11.17 5.42 4.71
C HIS A 123 -12.21 4.43 5.20
N PHE A 124 -11.82 3.17 5.35
CA PHE A 124 -12.70 2.10 5.82
C PHE A 124 -11.94 1.14 6.71
N ASP A 125 -12.62 0.43 7.58
CA ASP A 125 -12.02 -0.57 8.46
C ASP A 125 -12.10 -1.97 7.84
N VAL A 126 -11.02 -2.73 7.96
CA VAL A 126 -11.00 -4.16 7.66
C VAL A 126 -10.32 -4.88 8.82
N ALA A 127 -11.09 -5.64 9.57
CA ALA A 127 -10.62 -6.43 10.71
C ALA A 127 -9.78 -5.61 11.73
N GLY A 128 -10.20 -4.38 12.03
CA GLY A 128 -9.55 -3.49 12.98
C GLY A 128 -8.36 -2.70 12.42
N THR A 129 -8.14 -2.76 11.11
CA THR A 129 -7.12 -1.97 10.42
C THR A 129 -7.78 -0.98 9.47
N THR A 130 -7.41 0.30 9.56
CA THR A 130 -7.91 1.31 8.64
C THR A 130 -7.19 1.21 7.30
N TRP A 131 -7.99 1.12 6.24
CA TRP A 131 -7.55 1.12 4.85
C TRP A 131 -8.00 2.38 4.14
N VAL A 132 -7.23 2.79 3.16
CA VAL A 132 -7.53 3.95 2.30
C VAL A 132 -7.67 3.49 0.86
N SER A 133 -8.76 3.91 0.23
CA SER A 133 -8.97 3.79 -1.21
C SER A 133 -8.91 5.17 -1.83
N LEU A 134 -8.10 5.35 -2.88
CA LEU A 134 -8.04 6.57 -3.69
C LEU A 134 -8.53 6.23 -5.09
N ARG A 135 -9.58 6.91 -5.54
CA ARG A 135 -10.17 6.64 -6.87
C ARG A 135 -10.53 7.92 -7.60
N PRO A 136 -10.34 7.97 -8.93
CA PRO A 136 -10.79 9.10 -9.72
C PRO A 136 -12.31 9.23 -9.71
N GLY A 137 -12.77 10.45 -9.81
CA GLY A 137 -14.19 10.81 -9.82
C GLY A 137 -14.87 10.76 -8.46
N VAL A 138 -16.15 11.06 -8.48
CA VAL A 138 -17.00 11.05 -7.29
C VAL A 138 -17.38 9.62 -6.94
N GLN A 139 -17.09 9.23 -5.70
CA GLN A 139 -17.52 7.96 -5.12
C GLN A 139 -18.46 8.28 -3.95
N ASP A 140 -19.68 7.84 -4.07
CA ASP A 140 -20.73 8.15 -3.10
C ASP A 140 -20.77 7.04 -2.02
N TYR A 141 -20.08 7.31 -0.91
CA TYR A 141 -20.08 6.45 0.28
C TYR A 141 -20.56 7.23 1.49
N ALA A 142 -21.54 6.70 2.18
CA ALA A 142 -21.99 7.27 3.45
C ALA A 142 -21.08 6.82 4.60
N VAL A 143 -20.69 7.74 5.47
CA VAL A 143 -19.96 7.39 6.70
C VAL A 143 -20.82 6.47 7.56
N GLY A 144 -20.22 5.36 8.01
CA GLY A 144 -20.89 4.32 8.79
C GLY A 144 -21.55 3.22 7.95
N GLU A 145 -21.72 3.38 6.63
CA GLU A 145 -22.17 2.27 5.79
C GLU A 145 -21.10 1.18 5.69
N THR A 146 -21.54 -0.05 5.53
CA THR A 146 -20.63 -1.16 5.23
C THR A 146 -20.52 -1.34 3.72
N ALA A 147 -19.31 -1.16 3.19
CA ALA A 147 -19.04 -1.20 1.77
C ALA A 147 -18.08 -2.33 1.39
N ASP A 148 -18.15 -2.75 0.13
CA ASP A 148 -17.28 -3.76 -0.45
C ASP A 148 -16.16 -3.08 -1.25
N PHE A 149 -14.93 -3.62 -1.12
CA PHE A 149 -13.74 -3.19 -1.84
C PHE A 149 -12.99 -4.41 -2.37
N GLU A 150 -12.10 -4.19 -3.32
CA GLU A 150 -11.20 -5.22 -3.83
C GLU A 150 -9.75 -4.78 -3.74
N LEU A 151 -8.91 -5.62 -3.18
CA LEU A 151 -7.46 -5.41 -3.09
C LEU A 151 -6.78 -6.00 -4.33
N ASP A 152 -6.09 -5.17 -5.11
CA ASP A 152 -5.24 -5.64 -6.21
C ASP A 152 -3.91 -6.17 -5.62
N VAL A 153 -3.98 -7.36 -5.07
CA VAL A 153 -2.84 -8.01 -4.40
C VAL A 153 -1.69 -8.35 -5.35
N ALA A 154 -1.91 -8.30 -6.67
CA ALA A 154 -0.84 -8.42 -7.65
C ALA A 154 0.13 -7.23 -7.62
N GLN A 155 -0.32 -6.08 -7.12
CA GLN A 155 0.48 -4.87 -6.93
C GLN A 155 0.97 -4.69 -5.48
N ALA A 156 0.72 -5.68 -4.63
CA ALA A 156 1.12 -5.63 -3.24
C ALA A 156 2.66 -5.71 -3.10
N LEU A 157 3.16 -4.94 -2.15
CA LEU A 157 4.55 -5.01 -1.69
C LEU A 157 4.57 -5.84 -0.40
N TYR A 158 5.54 -6.71 -0.27
CA TYR A 158 5.71 -7.51 0.93
C TYR A 158 7.01 -7.16 1.62
N PHE A 159 6.95 -7.09 2.94
CA PHE A 159 8.10 -6.78 3.79
C PHE A 159 8.21 -7.83 4.90
N ASP A 160 9.41 -8.04 5.38
CA ASP A 160 9.63 -8.82 6.59
C ASP A 160 9.21 -8.04 7.86
N THR A 161 9.37 -8.64 9.01
CA THR A 161 9.03 -8.02 10.30
C THR A 161 9.89 -6.80 10.64
N ASP A 162 11.07 -6.69 10.02
CA ASP A 162 11.99 -5.55 10.18
C ASP A 162 11.69 -4.42 9.16
N GLY A 163 10.70 -4.64 8.29
CA GLY A 163 10.29 -3.69 7.25
C GLY A 163 11.16 -3.74 6.00
N ARG A 164 12.05 -4.72 5.83
CA ARG A 164 12.84 -4.89 4.60
C ARG A 164 11.98 -5.49 3.52
N ARG A 165 12.08 -4.95 2.31
CA ARG A 165 11.32 -5.48 1.19
C ARG A 165 11.74 -6.91 0.85
N LEU A 166 10.72 -7.72 0.62
CA LEU A 166 10.87 -9.06 0.06
C LEU A 166 10.62 -8.95 -1.45
N SER A 167 11.70 -8.97 -2.21
CA SER A 167 11.66 -8.97 -3.68
C SER A 167 11.78 -10.39 -4.22
N SER A 168 11.23 -10.57 -5.40
CA SER A 168 11.46 -11.73 -6.27
C SER A 168 12.91 -11.82 -6.71
#